data_19ce5dde8640cadc8b3fe37899b61105
#
_entry.id   19ce5dde8640cadc8b3fe37899b61105
#
_cell.length_a   1.000
_cell.length_b   1.000
_cell.length_c   1.000
_cell.angle_alpha   90.00
_cell.angle_beta   90.00
_cell.angle_gamma   90.00
#
_symmetry.space_group_name_H-M   'P 1'
#
loop_
_entity.id
_entity.type
_entity.pdbx_description
1 polymer ?
#
loop_
_entity_poly.entity_id
_entity_poly.type
_entity_poly.pdbx_seq_one_letter_code
_entity_poly.pdbx_strand_id
1 'polypeptide(L)'
;RYDKLLKEGSLMIRIFKTTDSGIRKVAVAEEGCWIALTNPTAEELSTTADQFNIDVDDLKSPLDEEERSRIQVEENYTLIILDIPTIEERKGREYFYTIPFGIIFTDKYIFTVCLVDSPVLTVFMDGRVKDFYTYKRTRFIYQMLYRNATMFLQYLKIIDKKSDEVEKKLHISQRNQELIEMLDLEKSLVYFTTSLRGNEVVLEKLMRNTSIPRYEDDEELLEDVIIENKQAIEMAKIYSDILSGTMDAFASVISNNLNIAMKFLSVITIVLTVPTIVTSALGM
;
A
#
# COMPACT_ATOMS: atom_id res chain seq x y z
N ARG A 1 0.74 11.08 -17.31
CA ARG A 1 0.38 9.68 -17.71
C ARG A 1 -0.78 9.10 -16.90
N TYR A 2 -1.32 9.87 -15.95
CA TYR A 2 -2.58 9.65 -15.23
C TYR A 2 -3.84 9.87 -16.08
N ASP A 3 -3.70 10.33 -17.34
CA ASP A 3 -4.79 10.77 -18.23
C ASP A 3 -5.72 9.66 -18.76
N LYS A 4 -5.54 8.41 -18.36
CA LYS A 4 -6.36 7.31 -18.88
C LYS A 4 -7.46 6.81 -17.93
N LEU A 5 -7.44 7.26 -16.67
CA LEU A 5 -8.48 6.94 -15.67
C LEU A 5 -9.51 8.07 -15.45
N LEU A 6 -9.31 9.22 -16.12
CA LEU A 6 -10.19 10.40 -16.02
C LEU A 6 -11.30 10.41 -17.10
N LYS A 7 -11.86 9.27 -17.46
CA LYS A 7 -13.07 9.24 -18.30
C LYS A 7 -14.20 8.61 -17.52
N GLU A 8 -14.93 9.51 -16.87
CA GLU A 8 -16.38 9.59 -16.64
C GLU A 8 -16.56 10.49 -15.43
N GLY A 9 -17.36 11.55 -15.56
CA GLY A 9 -17.57 12.63 -14.61
C GLY A 9 -18.07 12.17 -13.23
N SER A 10 -17.21 11.51 -12.47
CA SER A 10 -17.42 11.16 -11.07
C SER A 10 -17.15 12.41 -10.24
N LEU A 11 -18.17 12.92 -9.56
CA LEU A 11 -18.01 13.94 -8.52
C LEU A 11 -16.89 13.52 -7.57
N MET A 12 -15.84 14.34 -7.47
CA MET A 12 -14.68 14.09 -6.62
C MET A 12 -15.05 14.14 -5.13
N ILE A 13 -16.16 14.81 -4.79
CA ILE A 13 -16.75 14.84 -3.45
C ILE A 13 -18.03 14.00 -3.44
N ARG A 14 -18.08 13.01 -2.58
CA ARG A 14 -19.24 12.12 -2.37
C ARG A 14 -19.65 12.18 -0.90
N ILE A 15 -20.94 12.42 -0.64
CA ILE A 15 -21.47 12.52 0.71
C ILE A 15 -22.37 11.32 0.97
N PHE A 16 -22.14 10.64 2.08
CA PHE A 16 -22.85 9.45 2.48
C PHE A 16 -23.48 9.62 3.87
N LYS A 17 -24.64 9.03 4.07
CA LYS A 17 -25.32 8.93 5.36
C LYS A 17 -25.93 7.55 5.53
N THR A 18 -25.76 6.97 6.70
CA THR A 18 -26.45 5.73 7.04
C THR A 18 -27.82 6.03 7.61
N THR A 19 -28.80 5.26 7.15
CA THR A 19 -30.21 5.27 7.60
C THR A 19 -30.61 3.86 7.99
N ASP A 20 -31.82 3.67 8.49
CA ASP A 20 -32.36 2.33 8.85
C ASP A 20 -32.36 1.36 7.64
N SER A 21 -32.34 1.89 6.42
CA SER A 21 -32.29 1.10 5.19
C SER A 21 -30.85 0.89 4.65
N GLY A 22 -29.82 1.29 5.39
CA GLY A 22 -28.41 1.19 4.99
C GLY A 22 -27.79 2.53 4.58
N ILE A 23 -26.61 2.47 3.94
CA ILE A 23 -25.90 3.65 3.46
C ILE A 23 -26.54 4.23 2.21
N ARG A 24 -26.62 5.56 2.12
CA ARG A 24 -27.13 6.30 0.97
C ARG A 24 -26.23 7.48 0.64
N LYS A 25 -26.09 7.76 -0.66
CA LYS A 25 -25.49 9.01 -1.13
C LYS A 25 -26.51 10.13 -0.98
N VAL A 26 -26.09 11.25 -0.38
CA VAL A 26 -26.92 12.45 -0.18
C VAL A 26 -26.30 13.63 -0.90
N ALA A 27 -27.12 14.62 -1.27
CA ALA A 27 -26.66 15.81 -2.02
C ALA A 27 -26.11 16.91 -1.12
N VAL A 28 -26.54 16.97 0.14
CA VAL A 28 -26.17 18.00 1.10
C VAL A 28 -25.65 17.33 2.37
N ALA A 29 -24.60 17.90 2.95
CA ALA A 29 -24.04 17.42 4.20
C ALA A 29 -24.96 17.75 5.37
N GLU A 30 -25.36 16.75 6.10
CA GLU A 30 -26.12 16.83 7.35
C GLU A 30 -25.29 16.22 8.48
N GLU A 31 -25.64 16.53 9.72
CA GLU A 31 -24.97 15.94 10.89
C GLU A 31 -24.95 14.40 10.83
N GLY A 32 -23.79 13.82 11.13
CA GLY A 32 -23.56 12.38 11.05
C GLY A 32 -23.24 11.87 9.64
N CYS A 33 -23.01 12.75 8.65
CA CYS A 33 -22.56 12.36 7.32
C CYS A 33 -21.06 12.03 7.26
N TRP A 34 -20.71 11.18 6.30
CA TRP A 34 -19.38 10.94 5.83
C TRP A 34 -19.16 11.64 4.48
N ILE A 35 -18.11 12.45 4.38
CA ILE A 35 -17.75 13.21 3.19
C ILE A 35 -16.44 12.63 2.64
N ALA A 36 -16.52 11.96 1.50
CA ALA A 36 -15.37 11.32 0.85
C ALA A 36 -14.87 12.21 -0.29
N LEU A 37 -13.61 12.66 -0.17
CA LEU A 37 -12.88 13.41 -1.19
C LEU A 37 -11.88 12.47 -1.86
N THR A 38 -12.05 12.22 -3.15
CA THR A 38 -11.14 11.39 -3.94
C THR A 38 -10.56 12.24 -5.05
N ASN A 39 -9.24 12.46 -5.02
CA ASN A 39 -8.52 13.32 -5.97
C ASN A 39 -9.21 14.70 -6.18
N PRO A 40 -9.54 15.43 -5.09
CA PRO A 40 -10.28 16.69 -5.17
C PRO A 40 -9.45 17.77 -5.87
N THR A 41 -10.13 18.67 -6.56
CA THR A 41 -9.51 19.87 -7.14
C THR A 41 -9.17 20.90 -6.05
N ALA A 42 -8.28 21.84 -6.36
CA ALA A 42 -7.95 22.92 -5.44
C ALA A 42 -9.18 23.78 -5.05
N GLU A 43 -10.14 23.96 -5.96
CA GLU A 43 -11.38 24.68 -5.72
C GLU A 43 -12.31 23.89 -4.77
N GLU A 44 -12.42 22.57 -4.93
CA GLU A 44 -13.20 21.71 -4.04
C GLU A 44 -12.60 21.67 -2.63
N LEU A 45 -11.26 21.65 -2.52
CA LEU A 45 -10.57 21.71 -1.23
C LEU A 45 -10.85 23.04 -0.53
N SER A 46 -10.69 24.19 -1.23
CA SER A 46 -10.95 25.51 -0.66
C SER A 46 -12.41 25.66 -0.22
N THR A 47 -13.35 25.22 -1.05
CA THR A 47 -14.78 25.27 -0.73
C THR A 47 -15.10 24.40 0.49
N THR A 48 -14.51 23.21 0.59
CA THR A 48 -14.70 22.32 1.74
C THR A 48 -14.08 22.92 3.02
N ALA A 49 -12.87 23.48 2.91
CA ALA A 49 -12.17 24.14 4.00
C ALA A 49 -13.03 25.27 4.60
N ASP A 50 -13.50 26.17 3.75
CA ASP A 50 -14.33 27.32 4.16
C ASP A 50 -15.68 26.88 4.76
N GLN A 51 -16.33 25.89 4.14
CA GLN A 51 -17.66 25.42 4.57
C GLN A 51 -17.63 24.73 5.93
N PHE A 52 -16.57 23.98 6.23
CA PHE A 52 -16.50 23.15 7.44
C PHE A 52 -15.48 23.64 8.47
N ASN A 53 -14.86 24.81 8.23
CA ASN A 53 -13.84 25.41 9.09
C ASN A 53 -12.68 24.45 9.38
N ILE A 54 -12.13 23.85 8.31
CA ILE A 54 -10.96 22.98 8.31
C ILE A 54 -9.83 23.71 7.59
N ASP A 55 -8.59 23.57 8.06
CA ASP A 55 -7.45 24.14 7.35
C ASP A 55 -7.28 23.44 5.98
N VAL A 56 -7.12 24.25 4.94
CA VAL A 56 -6.95 23.75 3.57
C VAL A 56 -5.67 22.92 3.41
N ASP A 57 -4.62 23.25 4.18
CA ASP A 57 -3.36 22.50 4.13
C ASP A 57 -3.50 21.13 4.79
N ASP A 58 -4.35 20.99 5.81
CA ASP A 58 -4.69 19.71 6.41
C ASP A 58 -5.53 18.82 5.48
N LEU A 59 -6.38 19.42 4.63
CA LEU A 59 -7.09 18.69 3.57
C LEU A 59 -6.17 18.31 2.40
N LYS A 60 -5.10 19.07 2.14
CA LYS A 60 -4.14 18.79 1.08
C LYS A 60 -3.10 17.74 1.47
N SER A 61 -2.70 17.71 2.75
CA SER A 61 -1.63 16.83 3.23
C SER A 61 -1.77 15.37 2.77
N PRO A 62 -2.97 14.72 2.80
CA PRO A 62 -3.12 13.35 2.33
C PRO A 62 -3.01 13.18 0.79
N LEU A 63 -2.88 14.25 0.04
CA LEU A 63 -2.70 14.25 -1.42
C LEU A 63 -1.23 14.35 -1.83
N ASP A 64 -0.31 14.53 -0.89
CA ASP A 64 1.12 14.44 -1.11
C ASP A 64 1.56 12.99 -0.88
N GLU A 65 2.09 12.32 -1.90
CA GLU A 65 2.54 10.92 -1.83
C GLU A 65 3.67 10.69 -0.82
N GLU A 66 4.41 11.74 -0.43
CA GLU A 66 5.51 11.67 0.54
C GLU A 66 5.07 12.04 1.97
N GLU A 67 3.78 12.31 2.19
CA GLU A 67 3.26 12.70 3.50
C GLU A 67 3.40 11.57 4.53
N ARG A 68 3.72 11.95 5.78
CA ARG A 68 4.00 10.97 6.85
C ARG A 68 2.76 10.69 7.68
N SER A 69 2.61 9.42 8.06
CA SER A 69 1.57 8.99 8.99
C SER A 69 1.69 9.74 10.32
N ARG A 70 0.63 10.45 10.71
CA ARG A 70 0.55 11.21 11.96
C ARG A 70 -0.89 11.37 12.45
N ILE A 71 -1.01 11.78 13.69
CA ILE A 71 -2.25 12.29 14.27
C ILE A 71 -2.01 13.72 14.76
N GLN A 72 -2.91 14.62 14.45
CA GLN A 72 -2.87 16.03 14.79
C GLN A 72 -4.24 16.42 15.35
N VAL A 73 -4.24 17.02 16.54
CA VAL A 73 -5.46 17.46 17.22
C VAL A 73 -5.52 18.97 17.13
N GLU A 74 -6.53 19.46 16.44
CA GLU A 74 -6.85 20.88 16.31
C GLU A 74 -8.02 21.25 17.22
N GLU A 75 -8.33 22.54 17.31
CA GLU A 75 -9.40 23.04 18.18
C GLU A 75 -10.78 22.48 17.78
N ASN A 76 -11.05 22.36 16.46
CA ASN A 76 -12.37 22.00 15.92
C ASN A 76 -12.42 20.62 15.28
N TYR A 77 -11.28 19.96 15.07
CA TYR A 77 -11.20 18.65 14.44
C TYR A 77 -9.94 17.89 14.83
N THR A 78 -9.91 16.63 14.53
CA THR A 78 -8.68 15.82 14.58
C THR A 78 -8.41 15.26 13.19
N LEU A 79 -7.15 15.41 12.75
CA LEU A 79 -6.62 14.85 11.52
C LEU A 79 -5.82 13.59 11.86
N ILE A 80 -6.10 12.51 11.15
CA ILE A 80 -5.35 11.26 11.16
C ILE A 80 -4.85 11.02 9.74
N ILE A 81 -3.55 10.93 9.54
CA ILE A 81 -2.94 10.51 8.29
C ILE A 81 -2.28 9.17 8.52
N LEU A 82 -2.56 8.22 7.64
CA LEU A 82 -1.96 6.89 7.62
C LEU A 82 -1.82 6.44 6.17
N ASP A 83 -0.99 5.43 5.94
CA ASP A 83 -0.82 4.87 4.62
C ASP A 83 -1.80 3.73 4.37
N ILE A 84 -2.31 3.64 3.15
CA ILE A 84 -3.11 2.53 2.66
C ILE A 84 -2.41 1.82 1.50
N PRO A 85 -2.53 0.48 1.38
CA PRO A 85 -1.93 -0.25 0.29
C PRO A 85 -2.76 -0.09 -0.97
N THR A 86 -2.08 0.02 -2.10
CA THR A 86 -2.72 0.14 -3.42
C THR A 86 -1.95 -0.67 -4.46
N ILE A 87 -2.58 -0.89 -5.61
CA ILE A 87 -2.02 -1.61 -6.75
C ILE A 87 -2.11 -0.71 -7.97
N GLU A 88 -1.02 -0.60 -8.70
CA GLU A 88 -1.00 0.04 -10.00
C GLU A 88 -0.57 -0.97 -11.06
N GLU A 89 -1.29 -1.03 -12.17
CA GLU A 89 -0.89 -1.82 -13.32
C GLU A 89 -0.01 -0.99 -14.26
N ARG A 90 1.25 -1.40 -14.42
CA ARG A 90 2.22 -0.79 -15.34
C ARG A 90 2.71 -1.85 -16.33
N LYS A 91 2.47 -1.66 -17.62
CA LYS A 91 2.93 -2.57 -18.70
C LYS A 91 2.53 -4.04 -18.50
N GLY A 92 1.29 -4.27 -18.00
CA GLY A 92 0.78 -5.61 -17.72
C GLY A 92 1.35 -6.29 -16.48
N ARG A 93 1.98 -5.53 -15.57
CA ARG A 93 2.45 -5.99 -14.27
C ARG A 93 1.80 -5.19 -13.16
N GLU A 94 1.50 -5.83 -12.06
CA GLU A 94 0.98 -5.20 -10.85
C GLU A 94 2.13 -4.79 -9.94
N TYR A 95 2.13 -3.52 -9.58
CA TYR A 95 3.04 -2.92 -8.60
C TYR A 95 2.26 -2.60 -7.34
N PHE A 96 2.76 -3.08 -6.22
CA PHE A 96 2.18 -2.82 -4.90
C PHE A 96 2.94 -1.67 -4.25
N TYR A 97 2.22 -0.66 -3.83
CA TYR A 97 2.79 0.51 -3.16
C TYR A 97 1.79 1.06 -2.15
N THR A 98 2.13 2.14 -1.50
CA THR A 98 1.28 2.78 -0.49
C THR A 98 1.06 4.23 -0.84
N ILE A 99 -0.09 4.74 -0.45
CA ILE A 99 -0.44 6.15 -0.58
C ILE A 99 -0.98 6.66 0.74
N PRO A 100 -0.78 7.96 1.06
CA PRO A 100 -1.39 8.57 2.21
C PRO A 100 -2.92 8.59 2.12
N PHE A 101 -3.53 8.44 3.27
CA PHE A 101 -4.97 8.47 3.47
C PHE A 101 -5.30 9.32 4.68
N GLY A 102 -6.05 10.38 4.48
CA GLY A 102 -6.48 11.31 5.51
C GLY A 102 -7.87 10.99 6.03
N ILE A 103 -8.02 10.99 7.35
CA ILE A 103 -9.29 10.98 8.05
C ILE A 103 -9.34 12.23 8.90
N ILE A 104 -10.32 13.11 8.66
CA ILE A 104 -10.60 14.28 9.50
C ILE A 104 -11.95 14.06 10.12
N PHE A 105 -12.04 14.20 11.42
CA PHE A 105 -13.33 14.13 12.09
C PHE A 105 -13.55 15.32 13.00
N THR A 106 -14.75 15.82 12.93
CA THR A 106 -15.28 16.93 13.73
C THR A 106 -16.36 16.38 14.67
N ASP A 107 -16.97 17.24 15.45
CA ASP A 107 -18.14 16.86 16.29
C ASP A 107 -19.34 16.38 15.46
N LYS A 108 -19.43 16.73 14.18
CA LYS A 108 -20.62 16.46 13.35
C LYS A 108 -20.33 15.58 12.13
N TYR A 109 -19.10 15.59 11.61
CA TYR A 109 -18.78 15.00 10.31
C TYR A 109 -17.53 14.13 10.37
N ILE A 110 -17.41 13.20 9.42
CA ILE A 110 -16.17 12.51 9.09
C ILE A 110 -15.84 12.83 7.64
N PHE A 111 -14.59 13.20 7.40
CA PHE A 111 -14.03 13.38 6.06
C PHE A 111 -12.99 12.32 5.81
N THR A 112 -12.94 11.82 4.59
CA THR A 112 -11.82 11.01 4.12
C THR A 112 -11.25 11.64 2.86
N VAL A 113 -9.92 11.76 2.80
CA VAL A 113 -9.19 12.35 1.68
C VAL A 113 -8.18 11.35 1.16
N CYS A 114 -8.20 11.08 -0.14
CA CYS A 114 -7.34 10.11 -0.79
C CYS A 114 -7.07 10.50 -2.25
N LEU A 115 -5.89 10.13 -2.77
CA LEU A 115 -5.50 10.38 -4.16
C LEU A 115 -6.31 9.56 -5.17
N VAL A 116 -6.67 8.33 -4.82
CA VAL A 116 -7.39 7.40 -5.70
C VAL A 116 -8.53 6.71 -4.96
N ASP A 117 -9.48 6.16 -5.71
CA ASP A 117 -10.50 5.29 -5.12
C ASP A 117 -9.85 4.05 -4.50
N SER A 118 -10.03 3.89 -3.21
CA SER A 118 -9.43 2.78 -2.45
C SER A 118 -10.46 1.69 -2.14
N PRO A 119 -10.11 0.42 -2.31
CA PRO A 119 -10.93 -0.69 -1.86
C PRO A 119 -11.19 -0.69 -0.34
N VAL A 120 -10.35 0.01 0.45
CA VAL A 120 -10.59 0.25 1.88
C VAL A 120 -11.90 0.99 2.10
N LEU A 121 -12.20 2.01 1.26
CA LEU A 121 -13.39 2.83 1.39
C LEU A 121 -14.59 2.28 0.60
N THR A 122 -14.34 1.67 -0.56
CA THR A 122 -15.40 1.19 -1.45
C THR A 122 -16.34 0.20 -0.77
N VAL A 123 -15.83 -0.65 0.13
CA VAL A 123 -16.68 -1.63 0.86
C VAL A 123 -17.70 -0.96 1.78
N PHE A 124 -17.37 0.22 2.32
CA PHE A 124 -18.31 1.03 3.11
C PHE A 124 -19.32 1.73 2.21
N MET A 125 -18.87 2.31 1.10
CA MET A 125 -19.74 2.98 0.12
C MET A 125 -20.78 2.03 -0.48
N ASP A 126 -20.42 0.76 -0.66
CA ASP A 126 -21.27 -0.30 -1.18
C ASP A 126 -22.19 -0.93 -0.11
N GLY A 127 -22.07 -0.51 1.16
CA GLY A 127 -22.85 -1.06 2.27
C GLY A 127 -22.54 -2.52 2.60
N ARG A 128 -21.32 -2.99 2.28
CA ARG A 128 -20.89 -4.39 2.54
C ARG A 128 -20.34 -4.61 3.94
N VAL A 129 -20.17 -3.54 4.73
CA VAL A 129 -19.68 -3.61 6.11
C VAL A 129 -20.88 -3.73 7.07
N LYS A 130 -20.85 -4.74 7.92
CA LYS A 130 -21.88 -4.93 8.95
C LYS A 130 -21.69 -3.93 10.09
N ASP A 131 -22.79 -3.56 10.74
CA ASP A 131 -22.81 -2.67 11.91
C ASP A 131 -22.08 -1.34 11.68
N PHE A 132 -22.14 -0.87 10.44
CA PHE A 132 -21.54 0.37 9.98
C PHE A 132 -22.57 1.51 10.02
N TYR A 133 -22.20 2.59 10.74
CA TYR A 133 -23.01 3.79 10.86
C TYR A 133 -22.12 5.03 10.77
N THR A 134 -22.43 5.94 9.83
CA THR A 134 -21.65 7.17 9.62
C THR A 134 -21.63 8.10 10.83
N TYR A 135 -22.69 8.06 11.66
CA TYR A 135 -22.79 8.86 12.90
C TYR A 135 -22.04 8.26 14.09
N LYS A 136 -21.71 6.94 14.08
CA LYS A 136 -20.83 6.31 15.07
C LYS A 136 -19.36 6.52 14.68
N ARG A 137 -18.89 7.75 14.80
CA ARG A 137 -17.63 8.20 14.22
C ARG A 137 -16.41 7.40 14.67
N THR A 138 -16.25 7.20 15.97
CA THR A 138 -15.12 6.43 16.52
C THR A 138 -15.09 5.01 15.96
N ARG A 139 -16.24 4.33 16.01
CA ARG A 139 -16.37 2.99 15.45
C ARG A 139 -16.07 2.95 13.96
N PHE A 140 -16.57 3.92 13.21
CA PHE A 140 -16.30 4.01 11.77
C PHE A 140 -14.81 4.21 11.46
N ILE A 141 -14.11 5.07 12.21
CA ILE A 141 -12.66 5.24 12.08
C ILE A 141 -11.95 3.91 12.33
N TYR A 142 -12.26 3.22 13.42
CA TYR A 142 -11.61 1.93 13.75
C TYR A 142 -11.95 0.83 12.74
N GLN A 143 -13.15 0.80 12.18
CA GLN A 143 -13.49 -0.10 11.08
C GLN A 143 -12.68 0.20 9.81
N MET A 144 -12.44 1.47 9.47
CA MET A 144 -11.57 1.83 8.35
C MET A 144 -10.12 1.38 8.60
N LEU A 145 -9.60 1.61 9.81
CA LEU A 145 -8.25 1.18 10.20
C LEU A 145 -8.11 -0.34 10.19
N TYR A 146 -9.10 -1.07 10.68
CA TYR A 146 -9.15 -2.54 10.63
C TYR A 146 -9.15 -3.03 9.18
N ARG A 147 -9.97 -2.41 8.33
CA ARG A 147 -10.01 -2.75 6.91
C ARG A 147 -8.67 -2.47 6.22
N ASN A 148 -8.00 -1.39 6.60
CA ASN A 148 -6.67 -1.07 6.10
C ASN A 148 -5.65 -2.18 6.47
N ALA A 149 -5.55 -2.53 7.74
CA ALA A 149 -4.63 -3.57 8.21
C ALA A 149 -4.90 -4.93 7.53
N THR A 150 -6.17 -5.34 7.43
CA THR A 150 -6.52 -6.58 6.73
C THR A 150 -6.23 -6.54 5.24
N MET A 151 -6.27 -5.37 4.61
CA MET A 151 -5.91 -5.20 3.19
C MET A 151 -4.41 -5.35 2.97
N PHE A 152 -3.57 -4.80 3.85
CA PHE A 152 -2.14 -5.07 3.83
C PHE A 152 -1.85 -6.57 3.89
N LEU A 153 -2.49 -7.30 4.81
CA LEU A 153 -2.34 -8.76 4.92
C LEU A 153 -2.78 -9.50 3.65
N GLN A 154 -3.85 -9.05 3.00
CA GLN A 154 -4.29 -9.64 1.73
C GLN A 154 -3.26 -9.42 0.62
N TYR A 155 -2.72 -8.20 0.50
CA TYR A 155 -1.72 -7.90 -0.52
C TYR A 155 -0.38 -8.58 -0.26
N LEU A 156 0.03 -8.71 1.00
CA LEU A 156 1.20 -9.50 1.39
C LEU A 156 1.09 -10.96 0.92
N LYS A 157 -0.08 -11.59 1.09
CA LYS A 157 -0.33 -12.95 0.58
C LYS A 157 -0.28 -13.04 -0.95
N ILE A 158 -0.69 -11.98 -1.65
CA ILE A 158 -0.60 -11.93 -3.12
C ILE A 158 0.87 -11.79 -3.55
N ILE A 159 1.64 -10.93 -2.87
CA ILE A 159 3.08 -10.74 -3.13
C ILE A 159 3.82 -12.06 -2.91
N ASP A 160 3.59 -12.76 -1.81
CA ASP A 160 4.18 -14.05 -1.48
C ASP A 160 3.91 -15.08 -2.59
N LYS A 161 2.64 -15.24 -2.97
CA LYS A 161 2.28 -16.14 -4.08
C LYS A 161 2.95 -15.79 -5.41
N LYS A 162 3.05 -14.48 -5.72
CA LYS A 162 3.75 -14.03 -6.94
C LYS A 162 5.24 -14.30 -6.85
N SER A 163 5.86 -14.12 -5.69
CA SER A 163 7.25 -14.47 -5.45
C SER A 163 7.52 -15.92 -5.76
N ASP A 164 6.70 -16.84 -5.27
CA ASP A 164 6.79 -18.28 -5.58
C ASP A 164 6.66 -18.59 -7.08
N GLU A 165 5.76 -17.88 -7.77
CA GLU A 165 5.56 -18.05 -9.22
C GLU A 165 6.78 -17.58 -10.02
N VAL A 166 7.38 -16.46 -9.63
CA VAL A 166 8.59 -15.92 -10.26
C VAL A 166 9.79 -16.80 -9.97
N GLU A 167 9.95 -17.31 -8.75
CA GLU A 167 11.00 -18.24 -8.37
C GLU A 167 10.97 -19.51 -9.25
N LYS A 168 9.80 -20.12 -9.43
CA LYS A 168 9.63 -21.28 -10.31
C LYS A 168 10.04 -21.01 -11.76
N LYS A 169 9.69 -19.81 -12.29
CA LYS A 169 10.09 -19.38 -13.63
C LYS A 169 11.61 -19.20 -13.71
N LEU A 170 12.23 -18.61 -12.71
CA LEU A 170 13.66 -18.35 -12.64
C LEU A 170 14.48 -19.63 -12.63
N HIS A 171 14.00 -20.69 -11.94
CA HIS A 171 14.61 -22.02 -12.00
C HIS A 171 14.65 -22.62 -13.40
N ILE A 172 13.68 -22.30 -14.26
CA ILE A 172 13.57 -22.84 -15.61
C ILE A 172 14.32 -21.98 -16.63
N SER A 173 14.14 -20.66 -16.58
CA SER A 173 14.55 -19.75 -17.67
C SER A 173 15.83 -18.97 -17.38
N GLN A 174 16.19 -18.74 -16.12
CA GLN A 174 17.32 -17.93 -15.64
C GLN A 174 17.44 -16.57 -16.38
N ARG A 175 16.32 -15.94 -16.71
CA ARG A 175 16.28 -14.66 -17.42
C ARG A 175 16.37 -13.49 -16.45
N ASN A 176 17.01 -12.40 -16.88
CA ASN A 176 17.09 -11.16 -16.11
C ASN A 176 15.71 -10.54 -15.81
N GLN A 177 14.69 -10.90 -16.58
CA GLN A 177 13.35 -10.38 -16.42
C GLN A 177 12.68 -10.85 -15.13
N GLU A 178 12.85 -12.09 -14.76
CA GLU A 178 12.34 -12.68 -13.51
C GLU A 178 13.05 -12.07 -12.29
N LEU A 179 14.36 -11.83 -12.39
CA LEU A 179 15.12 -11.12 -11.33
C LEU A 179 14.60 -9.69 -11.12
N ILE A 180 14.29 -8.96 -12.20
CA ILE A 180 13.71 -7.62 -12.10
C ILE A 180 12.34 -7.68 -11.44
N GLU A 181 11.52 -8.69 -11.75
CA GLU A 181 10.21 -8.86 -11.12
C GLU A 181 10.34 -9.16 -9.62
N MET A 182 11.31 -9.97 -9.21
CA MET A 182 11.62 -10.19 -7.78
C MET A 182 12.05 -8.90 -7.07
N LEU A 183 12.89 -8.09 -7.70
CA LEU A 183 13.28 -6.78 -7.17
C LEU A 183 12.10 -5.81 -7.02
N ASP A 184 11.15 -5.84 -7.94
CA ASP A 184 9.92 -5.02 -7.84
C ASP A 184 9.03 -5.49 -6.68
N LEU A 185 8.94 -6.80 -6.43
CA LEU A 185 8.24 -7.34 -5.26
C LEU A 185 8.96 -6.99 -3.95
N GLU A 186 10.29 -7.05 -3.91
CA GLU A 186 11.07 -6.64 -2.74
C GLU A 186 10.85 -5.16 -2.40
N LYS A 187 10.87 -4.27 -3.38
CA LYS A 187 10.53 -2.86 -3.18
C LYS A 187 9.14 -2.68 -2.60
N SER A 188 8.17 -3.46 -3.07
CA SER A 188 6.80 -3.42 -2.54
C SER A 188 6.75 -3.79 -1.05
N LEU A 189 7.52 -4.81 -0.64
CA LEU A 189 7.63 -5.21 0.77
C LEU A 189 8.31 -4.15 1.63
N VAL A 190 9.30 -3.43 1.10
CA VAL A 190 9.95 -2.29 1.78
C VAL A 190 8.95 -1.15 1.99
N TYR A 191 8.16 -0.78 0.97
CA TYR A 191 7.12 0.23 1.11
C TYR A 191 6.09 -0.19 2.16
N PHE A 192 5.58 -1.43 2.09
CA PHE A 192 4.60 -1.94 3.04
C PHE A 192 5.14 -1.94 4.48
N THR A 193 6.37 -2.41 4.68
CA THR A 193 6.99 -2.41 6.02
C THR A 193 7.12 -1.00 6.58
N THR A 194 7.54 -0.05 5.75
CA THR A 194 7.72 1.35 6.16
C THR A 194 6.38 1.97 6.53
N SER A 195 5.37 1.83 5.69
CA SER A 195 4.03 2.36 5.90
C SER A 195 3.31 1.73 7.10
N LEU A 196 3.41 0.40 7.25
CA LEU A 196 2.83 -0.30 8.40
C LEU A 196 3.44 0.14 9.73
N ARG A 197 4.76 0.42 9.77
CA ARG A 197 5.42 0.99 10.96
C ARG A 197 4.99 2.43 11.22
N GLY A 198 4.80 3.23 10.17
CA GLY A 198 4.22 4.57 10.30
C GLY A 198 2.81 4.51 10.88
N ASN A 199 1.99 3.61 10.36
CA ASN A 199 0.63 3.36 10.86
C ASN A 199 0.63 2.86 12.31
N GLU A 200 1.56 1.99 12.71
CA GLU A 200 1.69 1.51 14.10
C GLU A 200 1.86 2.68 15.08
N VAL A 201 2.71 3.65 14.75
CA VAL A 201 2.90 4.86 15.60
C VAL A 201 1.58 5.65 15.73
N VAL A 202 0.80 5.77 14.68
CA VAL A 202 -0.52 6.42 14.72
C VAL A 202 -1.49 5.63 15.58
N LEU A 203 -1.56 4.31 15.41
CA LEU A 203 -2.43 3.44 16.20
C LEU A 203 -2.09 3.48 17.70
N GLU A 204 -0.80 3.49 18.06
CA GLU A 204 -0.38 3.63 19.45
C GLU A 204 -0.75 5.00 20.04
N LYS A 205 -0.65 6.08 19.25
CA LYS A 205 -1.11 7.40 19.67
C LYS A 205 -2.62 7.44 19.84
N LEU A 206 -3.39 6.83 18.94
CA LEU A 206 -4.85 6.69 19.05
C LEU A 206 -5.23 5.97 20.34
N MET A 207 -4.51 4.91 20.70
CA MET A 207 -4.77 4.16 21.93
C MET A 207 -4.54 4.98 23.21
N ARG A 208 -3.64 5.99 23.15
CA ARG A 208 -3.34 6.88 24.29
C ARG A 208 -4.13 8.19 24.26
N ASN A 209 -4.74 8.53 23.13
CA ASN A 209 -5.42 9.81 22.94
C ASN A 209 -6.81 9.78 23.59
N THR A 210 -7.07 10.73 24.48
CA THR A 210 -8.35 10.92 25.16
C THR A 210 -9.29 11.91 24.45
N SER A 211 -8.83 12.55 23.39
CA SER A 211 -9.64 13.51 22.62
C SER A 211 -10.68 12.82 21.74
N ILE A 212 -10.52 11.53 21.47
CA ILE A 212 -11.49 10.73 20.74
C ILE A 212 -12.41 10.06 21.76
N PRO A 213 -13.74 10.24 21.68
CA PRO A 213 -14.67 9.56 22.55
C PRO A 213 -14.51 8.04 22.48
N ARG A 214 -14.32 7.39 23.62
CA ARG A 214 -14.19 5.93 23.69
C ARG A 214 -15.47 5.32 24.17
N TYR A 215 -15.82 4.21 23.55
CA TYR A 215 -16.93 3.36 23.94
C TYR A 215 -16.37 1.96 24.20
N GLU A 216 -16.84 1.26 25.22
CA GLU A 216 -16.33 -0.08 25.58
C GLU A 216 -16.29 -1.05 24.39
N ASP A 217 -17.34 -1.05 23.56
CA ASP A 217 -17.44 -1.90 22.36
C ASP A 217 -16.42 -1.53 21.25
N ASP A 218 -15.81 -0.34 21.32
CA ASP A 218 -14.86 0.15 20.30
C ASP A 218 -13.39 -0.07 20.72
N GLU A 219 -13.12 -0.29 22.02
CA GLU A 219 -11.76 -0.56 22.51
C GLU A 219 -11.23 -1.89 21.98
N GLU A 220 -12.04 -2.95 22.02
CA GLU A 220 -11.71 -4.28 21.48
C GLU A 220 -11.38 -4.18 19.97
N LEU A 221 -12.16 -3.38 19.21
CA LEU A 221 -11.91 -3.18 17.78
C LEU A 221 -10.57 -2.48 17.53
N LEU A 222 -10.17 -1.51 18.36
CA LEU A 222 -8.87 -0.85 18.22
C LEU A 222 -7.72 -1.80 18.57
N GLU A 223 -7.88 -2.64 19.57
CA GLU A 223 -6.90 -3.69 19.90
C GLU A 223 -6.72 -4.66 18.74
N ASP A 224 -7.82 -5.11 18.12
CA ASP A 224 -7.78 -5.96 16.94
C ASP A 224 -7.03 -5.29 15.78
N VAL A 225 -7.26 -4.00 15.53
CA VAL A 225 -6.51 -3.24 14.51
C VAL A 225 -5.01 -3.28 14.77
N ILE A 226 -4.59 -3.08 16.02
CA ILE A 226 -3.17 -3.08 16.40
C ILE A 226 -2.56 -4.47 16.20
N ILE A 227 -3.29 -5.53 16.56
CA ILE A 227 -2.85 -6.92 16.38
C ILE A 227 -2.66 -7.22 14.89
N GLU A 228 -3.65 -6.91 14.05
CA GLU A 228 -3.60 -7.13 12.59
C GLU A 228 -2.46 -6.33 11.94
N ASN A 229 -2.25 -5.07 12.36
CA ASN A 229 -1.15 -4.24 11.85
C ASN A 229 0.23 -4.83 12.24
N LYS A 230 0.40 -5.29 13.47
CA LYS A 230 1.63 -5.96 13.92
C LYS A 230 1.88 -7.25 13.14
N GLN A 231 0.86 -8.06 12.95
CA GLN A 231 0.94 -9.26 12.13
C GLN A 231 1.39 -8.93 10.70
N ALA A 232 0.85 -7.86 10.11
CA ALA A 232 1.25 -7.43 8.77
C ALA A 232 2.73 -6.98 8.71
N ILE A 233 3.23 -6.29 9.74
CA ILE A 233 4.65 -5.91 9.84
C ILE A 233 5.54 -7.16 9.86
N GLU A 234 5.21 -8.14 10.70
CA GLU A 234 5.98 -9.37 10.81
C GLU A 234 5.97 -10.16 9.51
N MET A 235 4.81 -10.31 8.87
CA MET A 235 4.68 -10.98 7.58
C MET A 235 5.47 -10.28 6.48
N ALA A 236 5.39 -8.96 6.38
CA ALA A 236 6.14 -8.18 5.41
C ALA A 236 7.65 -8.38 5.57
N LYS A 237 8.14 -8.40 6.82
CA LYS A 237 9.54 -8.69 7.13
C LYS A 237 9.95 -10.09 6.72
N ILE A 238 9.17 -11.12 7.09
CA ILE A 238 9.47 -12.52 6.77
C ILE A 238 9.54 -12.70 5.25
N TYR A 239 8.57 -12.16 4.51
CA TYR A 239 8.57 -12.28 3.05
C TYR A 239 9.73 -11.53 2.40
N SER A 240 10.12 -10.37 2.95
CA SER A 240 11.30 -9.64 2.48
C SER A 240 12.59 -10.43 2.70
N ASP A 241 12.75 -11.04 3.89
CA ASP A 241 13.92 -11.86 4.21
C ASP A 241 14.01 -13.11 3.31
N ILE A 242 12.88 -13.77 3.04
CA ILE A 242 12.80 -14.91 2.13
C ILE A 242 13.19 -14.50 0.71
N LEU A 243 12.61 -13.42 0.21
CA LEU A 243 12.81 -12.93 -1.15
C LEU A 243 14.28 -12.52 -1.38
N SER A 244 14.87 -11.78 -0.45
CA SER A 244 16.30 -11.41 -0.49
C SER A 244 17.19 -12.64 -0.47
N GLY A 245 16.92 -13.62 0.40
CA GLY A 245 17.68 -14.89 0.44
C GLY A 245 17.58 -15.69 -0.86
N THR A 246 16.40 -15.71 -1.46
CA THR A 246 16.18 -16.36 -2.77
C THR A 246 16.98 -15.67 -3.87
N MET A 247 16.99 -14.33 -3.93
CA MET A 247 17.79 -13.57 -4.91
C MET A 247 19.30 -13.82 -4.75
N ASP A 248 19.81 -13.87 -3.52
CA ASP A 248 21.21 -14.16 -3.24
C ASP A 248 21.60 -15.60 -3.68
N ALA A 249 20.72 -16.55 -3.44
CA ALA A 249 20.92 -17.93 -3.91
C ALA A 249 21.00 -18.00 -5.45
N PHE A 250 20.10 -17.32 -6.16
CA PHE A 250 20.14 -17.26 -7.62
C PHE A 250 21.37 -16.54 -8.17
N ALA A 251 21.81 -15.44 -7.55
CA ALA A 251 23.06 -14.77 -7.91
C ALA A 251 24.26 -15.72 -7.82
N SER A 252 24.30 -16.55 -6.77
CA SER A 252 25.32 -17.57 -6.58
C SER A 252 25.27 -18.67 -7.64
N VAL A 253 24.08 -19.14 -8.01
CA VAL A 253 23.89 -20.15 -9.09
C VAL A 253 24.34 -19.59 -10.44
N ILE A 254 23.96 -18.35 -10.77
CA ILE A 254 24.38 -17.69 -12.02
C ILE A 254 25.89 -17.55 -12.08
N SER A 255 26.54 -17.13 -10.99
CA SER A 255 28.01 -17.01 -10.90
C SER A 255 28.69 -18.36 -11.08
N ASN A 256 28.16 -19.42 -10.47
CA ASN A 256 28.70 -20.77 -10.64
C ASN A 256 28.58 -21.28 -12.08
N ASN A 257 27.43 -21.04 -12.74
CA ASN A 257 27.21 -21.41 -14.14
C ASN A 257 28.19 -20.67 -15.08
N LEU A 258 28.43 -19.39 -14.82
CA LEU A 258 29.45 -18.60 -15.53
C LEU A 258 30.85 -19.18 -15.35
N ASN A 259 31.23 -19.56 -14.14
CA ASN A 259 32.52 -20.20 -13.86
C ASN A 259 32.69 -21.56 -14.60
N ILE A 260 31.64 -22.36 -14.69
CA ILE A 260 31.64 -23.62 -15.44
C ILE A 260 31.84 -23.32 -16.94
N ALA A 261 31.11 -22.37 -17.50
CA ALA A 261 31.24 -21.95 -18.90
C ALA A 261 32.65 -21.43 -19.21
N MET A 262 33.23 -20.62 -18.33
CA MET A 262 34.60 -20.09 -18.47
C MET A 262 35.65 -21.21 -18.40
N LYS A 263 35.51 -22.19 -17.49
CA LYS A 263 36.38 -23.35 -17.42
C LYS A 263 36.32 -24.17 -18.73
N PHE A 264 35.13 -24.41 -19.25
CA PHE A 264 34.93 -25.10 -20.52
C PHE A 264 35.61 -24.38 -21.70
N LEU A 265 35.43 -23.06 -21.78
CA LEU A 265 36.06 -22.20 -22.81
C LEU A 265 37.59 -22.25 -22.70
N SER A 266 38.14 -22.18 -21.48
CA SER A 266 39.57 -22.27 -21.22
C SER A 266 40.16 -23.63 -21.67
N VAL A 267 39.47 -24.72 -21.39
CA VAL A 267 39.89 -26.08 -21.85
C VAL A 267 39.91 -26.17 -23.36
N ILE A 268 38.86 -25.68 -24.04
CA ILE A 268 38.82 -25.62 -25.51
C ILE A 268 39.99 -24.79 -26.05
N THR A 269 40.25 -23.64 -25.49
CA THR A 269 41.36 -22.76 -25.93
C THR A 269 42.68 -23.47 -25.79
N ILE A 270 42.98 -24.13 -24.67
CA ILE A 270 44.20 -24.90 -24.47
C ILE A 270 44.33 -26.04 -25.50
N VAL A 271 43.26 -26.82 -25.70
CA VAL A 271 43.21 -27.93 -26.65
C VAL A 271 43.49 -27.46 -28.10
N LEU A 272 43.02 -26.28 -28.50
CA LEU A 272 43.28 -25.72 -29.83
C LEU A 272 44.67 -25.09 -29.94
N THR A 273 45.18 -24.49 -28.85
CA THR A 273 46.47 -23.79 -28.87
C THR A 273 47.67 -24.73 -28.91
N VAL A 274 47.63 -25.88 -28.26
CA VAL A 274 48.73 -26.87 -28.22
C VAL A 274 49.08 -27.37 -29.61
N PRO A 275 48.16 -27.87 -30.45
CA PRO A 275 48.47 -28.25 -31.85
C PRO A 275 49.00 -27.11 -32.68
N THR A 276 48.47 -25.87 -32.48
CA THR A 276 48.93 -24.66 -33.23
C THR A 276 50.37 -24.32 -32.91
N ILE A 277 50.78 -24.43 -31.64
CA ILE A 277 52.19 -24.22 -31.23
C ILE A 277 53.09 -25.26 -31.88
N VAL A 278 52.69 -26.56 -31.87
CA VAL A 278 53.49 -27.64 -32.46
C VAL A 278 53.64 -27.44 -33.98
N THR A 279 52.56 -27.16 -34.70
CA THR A 279 52.63 -26.92 -36.14
C THR A 279 53.45 -25.66 -36.49
N SER A 280 53.31 -24.63 -35.72
CA SER A 280 54.11 -23.40 -35.88
C SER A 280 55.61 -23.63 -35.62
N ALA A 281 55.93 -24.42 -34.59
CA ALA A 281 57.34 -24.77 -34.29
C ALA A 281 57.98 -25.69 -35.33
N LEU A 282 57.19 -26.52 -36.03
CA LEU A 282 57.66 -27.39 -37.08
C LEU A 282 57.67 -26.70 -38.47
N GLY A 283 57.26 -25.44 -38.56
CA GLY A 283 57.28 -24.68 -39.81
C GLY A 283 56.22 -25.11 -40.84
N MET A 284 55.16 -25.76 -40.36
CA MET A 284 54.02 -26.16 -41.19
C MET A 284 52.85 -25.20 -41.08
#